data_991d8fef299fcd5b6c18ed58cb198bbc
#
_entry.id   991d8fef299fcd5b6c18ed58cb198bbc
#
_cell.length_a   1.000
_cell.length_b   1.000
_cell.length_c   1.000
_cell.angle_alpha   90.00
_cell.angle_beta   90.00
_cell.angle_gamma   90.00
#
_symmetry.space_group_name_H-M   'P 1'
#
loop_
_entity.id
_entity.type
_entity.pdbx_description
1 polymer ?
#
loop_
_entity_poly.entity_id
_entity_poly.type
_entity_poly.pdbx_seq_one_letter_code
_entity_poly.pdbx_strand_id
1 'polypeptide(L)'
;MSSSRDIERYAGLFASRTKVMKSSAMRDLMAVTARPEIISLAGGLPDTSTFPPDTFAAVAQRIASESCAKALQYGPTEGMAELKDCIVEVMAAEGMDADPEDLLVTTGGQQVIDLVCKALIDPGDVIVAEGPT
;
A
#
# COMPACT_ATOMS: atom_id res chain seq x y z
N MET A 1 -0.47 1.56 26.76
CA MET A 1 0.17 0.27 27.06
C MET A 1 -0.96 -0.71 27.39
N SER A 2 -1.36 -1.54 26.42
CA SER A 2 -2.33 -2.62 26.65
C SER A 2 -1.63 -3.67 27.54
N SER A 3 -2.27 -4.07 28.63
CA SER A 3 -1.68 -5.02 29.56
C SER A 3 -1.65 -6.41 28.91
N SER A 4 -0.60 -7.20 29.19
CA SER A 4 -0.47 -8.58 28.70
C SER A 4 -1.72 -9.46 29.02
N ARG A 5 -2.48 -9.11 30.04
CA ARG A 5 -3.72 -9.79 30.43
C ARG A 5 -4.86 -9.63 29.40
N ASP A 6 -4.88 -8.51 28.65
CA ASP A 6 -5.92 -8.29 27.63
C ASP A 6 -5.66 -9.16 26.39
N ILE A 7 -4.39 -9.42 26.07
CA ILE A 7 -4.00 -10.27 24.93
C ILE A 7 -4.35 -11.75 25.23
N GLU A 8 -4.09 -12.22 26.45
CA GLU A 8 -4.41 -13.59 26.87
C GLU A 8 -5.91 -13.88 26.79
N ARG A 9 -6.77 -12.89 27.12
CA ARG A 9 -8.24 -13.01 27.04
C ARG A 9 -8.73 -13.34 25.62
N TYR A 10 -8.02 -12.88 24.60
CA TYR A 10 -8.40 -13.04 23.19
C TYR A 10 -7.56 -14.10 22.45
N ALA A 11 -6.62 -14.78 23.14
CA ALA A 11 -5.69 -15.71 22.50
C ALA A 11 -6.38 -16.84 21.73
N GLY A 12 -7.53 -17.32 22.23
CA GLY A 12 -8.33 -18.36 21.58
C GLY A 12 -9.16 -17.89 20.36
N LEU A 13 -9.25 -16.58 20.13
CA LEU A 13 -10.01 -16.01 19.02
C LEU A 13 -9.17 -15.76 17.77
N PHE A 14 -7.85 -15.83 17.89
CA PHE A 14 -6.96 -15.60 16.76
C PHE A 14 -6.96 -16.76 15.77
N ALA A 15 -7.02 -16.44 14.49
CA ALA A 15 -6.90 -17.43 13.43
C ALA A 15 -5.55 -18.17 13.51
N SER A 16 -5.52 -19.44 13.08
CA SER A 16 -4.31 -20.27 13.15
C SER A 16 -3.09 -19.66 12.44
N ARG A 17 -3.32 -18.90 11.36
CA ARG A 17 -2.26 -18.19 10.62
C ARG A 17 -1.47 -17.18 11.47
N THR A 18 -2.09 -16.62 12.51
CA THR A 18 -1.40 -15.64 13.37
C THR A 18 -0.31 -16.26 14.23
N LYS A 19 -0.34 -17.58 14.45
CA LYS A 19 0.66 -18.30 15.24
C LYS A 19 2.05 -18.32 14.60
N VAL A 20 2.09 -18.17 13.27
CA VAL A 20 3.34 -18.17 12.49
C VAL A 20 3.75 -16.75 12.06
N MET A 21 2.90 -15.76 12.29
CA MET A 21 3.23 -14.36 11.95
C MET A 21 4.30 -13.83 12.91
N LYS A 22 5.34 -13.23 12.35
CA LYS A 22 6.41 -12.57 13.08
C LYS A 22 6.45 -11.09 12.72
N SER A 23 7.04 -10.26 13.58
CA SER A 23 7.36 -8.89 13.23
C SER A 23 8.28 -8.85 12.01
N SER A 24 8.07 -7.88 11.14
CA SER A 24 8.97 -7.66 10.01
C SER A 24 10.29 -7.08 10.52
N ALA A 25 11.42 -7.72 10.16
CA ALA A 25 12.76 -7.21 10.45
C ALA A 25 12.98 -5.78 9.90
N MET A 26 12.35 -5.45 8.76
CA MET A 26 12.37 -4.11 8.18
C MET A 26 11.69 -3.08 9.08
N ARG A 27 10.57 -3.43 9.71
CA ARG A 27 9.88 -2.54 10.65
C ARG A 27 10.73 -2.24 11.88
N ASP A 28 11.39 -3.26 12.42
CA ASP A 28 12.26 -3.12 13.58
C ASP A 28 13.49 -2.26 13.22
N LEU A 29 14.04 -2.43 12.03
CA LEU A 29 15.12 -1.60 11.49
C LEU A 29 14.68 -0.15 11.31
N MET A 30 13.49 0.11 10.76
CA MET A 30 12.96 1.46 10.57
C MET A 30 12.80 2.21 11.90
N ALA A 31 12.45 1.52 12.99
CA ALA A 31 12.37 2.13 14.30
C ALA A 31 13.75 2.63 14.81
N VAL A 32 14.83 1.96 14.43
CA VAL A 32 16.20 2.39 14.74
C VAL A 32 16.63 3.54 13.85
N THR A 33 16.36 3.46 12.56
CA THR A 33 16.77 4.48 11.57
C THR A 33 15.96 5.79 11.65
N ALA A 34 14.87 5.81 12.40
CA ALA A 34 14.12 7.04 12.68
C ALA A 34 14.85 8.02 13.65
N ARG A 35 15.97 7.61 14.25
CA ARG A 35 16.74 8.48 15.13
C ARG A 35 17.53 9.52 14.35
N PRO A 36 17.50 10.82 14.75
CA PRO A 36 18.12 11.90 13.97
C PRO A 36 19.65 11.77 13.77
N GLU A 37 20.31 11.05 14.68
CA GLU A 37 21.76 10.82 14.63
C GLU A 37 22.17 9.70 13.66
N ILE A 38 21.21 8.98 13.08
CA ILE A 38 21.49 7.84 12.20
C ILE A 38 21.28 8.23 10.74
N ILE A 39 22.32 8.10 9.95
CA ILE A 39 22.22 8.18 8.49
C ILE A 39 21.82 6.80 7.97
N SER A 40 20.56 6.68 7.52
CA SER A 40 20.02 5.40 7.04
C SER A 40 20.32 5.21 5.55
N LEU A 41 20.93 4.09 5.22
CA LEU A 41 21.05 3.58 3.85
C LEU A 41 20.17 2.34 3.62
N ALA A 42 19.22 2.10 4.52
CA ALA A 42 18.32 0.96 4.50
C ALA A 42 16.86 1.40 4.25
N GLY A 43 16.03 0.46 3.82
CA GLY A 43 14.56 0.62 3.72
C GLY A 43 14.05 1.18 2.41
N GLY A 44 14.90 1.67 1.50
CA GLY A 44 14.49 2.15 0.17
C GLY A 44 13.44 3.27 0.21
N LEU A 45 13.41 4.09 1.27
CA LEU A 45 12.47 5.20 1.37
C LEU A 45 12.85 6.30 0.39
N PRO A 46 11.86 6.93 -0.29
CA PRO A 46 12.10 8.08 -1.15
C PRO A 46 12.71 9.26 -0.38
N ASP A 47 13.52 10.06 -1.06
CA ASP A 47 14.01 11.33 -0.51
C ASP A 47 12.85 12.33 -0.40
N THR A 48 12.45 12.64 0.82
CA THR A 48 11.33 13.54 1.10
C THR A 48 11.59 14.99 0.66
N SER A 49 12.85 15.39 0.45
CA SER A 49 13.20 16.72 -0.05
C SER A 49 12.76 16.94 -1.51
N THR A 50 12.52 15.85 -2.25
CA THR A 50 12.04 15.91 -3.64
C THR A 50 10.52 16.02 -3.76
N PHE A 51 9.77 15.90 -2.67
CA PHE A 51 8.33 16.03 -2.70
C PHE A 51 7.94 17.49 -2.94
N PRO A 52 7.02 17.79 -3.88
CA PRO A 52 6.64 19.15 -4.23
C PRO A 52 5.50 19.67 -3.34
N PRO A 53 5.76 20.30 -2.18
CA PRO A 53 4.72 20.67 -1.22
C PRO A 53 3.72 21.68 -1.79
N ASP A 54 4.18 22.65 -2.58
CA ASP A 54 3.33 23.69 -3.15
C ASP A 54 2.37 23.11 -4.20
N THR A 55 2.85 22.22 -5.05
CA THR A 55 2.02 21.52 -6.04
C THR A 55 0.96 20.66 -5.35
N PHE A 56 1.36 19.92 -4.31
CA PHE A 56 0.45 19.09 -3.54
C PHE A 56 -0.64 19.94 -2.85
N ALA A 57 -0.25 21.06 -2.23
CA ALA A 57 -1.18 21.98 -1.58
C ALA A 57 -2.19 22.58 -2.58
N ALA A 58 -1.72 23.02 -3.76
CA ALA A 58 -2.58 23.55 -4.81
C ALA A 58 -3.59 22.52 -5.32
N VAL A 59 -3.16 21.27 -5.55
CA VAL A 59 -4.05 20.18 -5.97
C VAL A 59 -5.08 19.88 -4.88
N ALA A 60 -4.66 19.74 -3.61
CA ALA A 60 -5.56 19.49 -2.49
C ALA A 60 -6.61 20.61 -2.35
N GLN A 61 -6.20 21.87 -2.45
CA GLN A 61 -7.11 23.02 -2.41
C GLN A 61 -8.12 23.00 -3.55
N ARG A 62 -7.68 22.72 -4.79
CA ARG A 62 -8.57 22.61 -5.94
C ARG A 62 -9.61 21.50 -5.76
N ILE A 63 -9.19 20.31 -5.31
CA ILE A 63 -10.12 19.21 -5.05
C ILE A 63 -11.14 19.60 -3.98
N ALA A 64 -10.71 20.24 -2.90
CA ALA A 64 -11.59 20.66 -1.81
C ALA A 64 -12.61 21.70 -2.25
N SER A 65 -12.25 22.63 -3.14
CA SER A 65 -13.13 23.70 -3.60
C SER A 65 -14.05 23.29 -4.75
N GLU A 66 -13.56 22.46 -5.67
CA GLU A 66 -14.27 22.17 -6.93
C GLU A 66 -14.95 20.80 -6.96
N SER A 67 -14.43 19.84 -6.19
CA SER A 67 -14.82 18.42 -6.29
C SER A 67 -15.00 17.74 -4.94
N CYS A 68 -15.17 18.49 -3.86
CA CYS A 68 -15.19 17.96 -2.48
C CYS A 68 -16.20 16.81 -2.31
N ALA A 69 -17.43 16.99 -2.82
CA ALA A 69 -18.46 15.96 -2.71
C ALA A 69 -18.06 14.66 -3.42
N LYS A 70 -17.47 14.75 -4.61
CA LYS A 70 -16.98 13.59 -5.37
C LYS A 70 -15.78 12.94 -4.69
N ALA A 71 -14.86 13.74 -4.19
CA ALA A 71 -13.62 13.24 -3.57
C ALA A 71 -13.86 12.55 -2.22
N LEU A 72 -14.90 12.93 -1.47
CA LEU A 72 -15.19 12.38 -0.14
C LEU A 72 -16.32 11.33 -0.16
N GLN A 73 -16.97 11.08 -1.29
CA GLN A 73 -18.00 10.07 -1.44
C GLN A 73 -17.37 8.70 -1.77
N TYR A 74 -18.15 7.64 -1.55
CA TYR A 74 -17.80 6.31 -2.05
C TYR A 74 -17.64 6.34 -3.56
N GLY A 75 -16.57 5.72 -4.04
CA GLY A 75 -16.27 5.55 -5.46
C GLY A 75 -16.53 4.14 -5.98
N PRO A 76 -16.33 3.90 -7.28
CA PRO A 76 -16.35 2.56 -7.87
C PRO A 76 -15.29 1.66 -7.23
N THR A 77 -15.60 0.37 -7.12
CA THR A 77 -14.70 -0.63 -6.53
C THR A 77 -13.38 -0.75 -7.30
N GLU A 78 -13.46 -0.66 -8.61
CA GLU A 78 -12.31 -0.77 -9.52
C GLU A 78 -11.46 0.50 -9.61
N GLY A 79 -11.95 1.60 -9.07
CA GLY A 79 -11.35 2.92 -9.18
C GLY A 79 -12.12 3.85 -10.10
N MET A 80 -11.85 5.14 -9.98
CA MET A 80 -12.48 6.17 -10.81
C MET A 80 -11.98 6.09 -12.25
N ALA A 81 -12.87 6.25 -13.23
CA ALA A 81 -12.51 6.19 -14.65
C ALA A 81 -11.40 7.19 -15.00
N GLU A 82 -11.52 8.42 -14.54
CA GLU A 82 -10.52 9.46 -14.82
C GLU A 82 -9.12 9.11 -14.24
N LEU A 83 -9.06 8.39 -13.13
CA LEU A 83 -7.79 7.91 -12.59
C LEU A 83 -7.22 6.77 -13.42
N LYS A 84 -8.08 5.85 -13.88
CA LYS A 84 -7.65 4.74 -14.75
C LYS A 84 -7.12 5.26 -16.09
N ASP A 85 -7.78 6.26 -16.67
CA ASP A 85 -7.30 6.92 -17.89
C ASP A 85 -5.90 7.55 -17.70
N CYS A 86 -5.69 8.28 -16.59
CA CYS A 86 -4.36 8.83 -16.26
C CYS A 86 -3.30 7.73 -16.06
N ILE A 87 -3.68 6.59 -15.46
CA ILE A 87 -2.76 5.45 -15.29
C ILE A 87 -2.37 4.88 -16.66
N VAL A 88 -3.33 4.71 -17.58
CA VAL A 88 -3.05 4.24 -18.94
C VAL A 88 -2.10 5.20 -19.67
N GLU A 89 -2.27 6.51 -19.54
CA GLU A 89 -1.35 7.50 -20.12
C GLU A 89 0.08 7.33 -19.59
N VAL A 90 0.23 7.13 -18.27
CA VAL A 90 1.56 6.90 -17.65
C VAL A 90 2.14 5.57 -18.14
N MET A 91 1.36 4.50 -18.20
CA MET A 91 1.80 3.20 -18.70
C MET A 91 2.24 3.28 -20.17
N ALA A 92 1.49 4.00 -21.00
CA ALA A 92 1.84 4.20 -22.41
C ALA A 92 3.16 4.96 -22.58
N ALA A 93 3.45 5.94 -21.72
CA ALA A 93 4.72 6.65 -21.72
C ALA A 93 5.92 5.73 -21.38
N GLU A 94 5.68 4.65 -20.63
CA GLU A 94 6.66 3.60 -20.30
C GLU A 94 6.66 2.43 -21.33
N GLY A 95 5.91 2.57 -22.43
CA GLY A 95 5.83 1.57 -23.49
C GLY A 95 4.92 0.37 -23.17
N MET A 96 4.04 0.50 -22.21
CA MET A 96 3.05 -0.51 -21.85
C MET A 96 1.67 -0.13 -22.42
N ASP A 97 1.03 -1.05 -23.15
CA ASP A 97 -0.35 -0.91 -23.60
C ASP A 97 -1.30 -1.54 -22.60
N ALA A 98 -2.33 -0.80 -22.19
CA ALA A 98 -3.32 -1.25 -21.22
C ALA A 98 -4.70 -0.68 -21.52
N ASP A 99 -5.74 -1.49 -21.29
CA ASP A 99 -7.13 -1.05 -21.34
C ASP A 99 -7.55 -0.55 -19.94
N PRO A 100 -8.20 0.61 -19.80
CA PRO A 100 -8.75 1.06 -18.53
C PRO A 100 -9.69 0.03 -17.86
N GLU A 101 -10.40 -0.80 -18.66
CA GLU A 101 -11.29 -1.83 -18.12
C GLU A 101 -10.54 -3.00 -17.45
N ASP A 102 -9.26 -3.21 -17.80
CA ASP A 102 -8.40 -4.23 -17.18
C ASP A 102 -7.70 -3.73 -15.91
N LEU A 103 -7.92 -2.47 -15.50
CA LEU A 103 -7.27 -1.86 -14.36
C LEU A 103 -8.13 -1.93 -13.09
N LEU A 104 -7.49 -2.30 -11.99
CA LEU A 104 -8.01 -2.19 -10.64
C LEU A 104 -7.11 -1.29 -9.80
N VAL A 105 -7.66 -0.19 -9.29
CA VAL A 105 -6.94 0.73 -8.39
C VAL A 105 -6.93 0.16 -6.97
N THR A 106 -5.75 0.03 -6.39
CA THR A 106 -5.56 -0.56 -5.05
C THR A 106 -4.94 0.41 -4.06
N THR A 107 -5.08 0.12 -2.77
CA THR A 107 -4.42 0.86 -1.69
C THR A 107 -2.98 0.37 -1.53
N GLY A 108 -2.15 0.65 -2.53
CA GLY A 108 -0.75 0.25 -2.59
C GLY A 108 -0.51 -1.22 -2.93
N GLY A 109 0.76 -1.59 -3.13
CA GLY A 109 1.18 -2.92 -3.60
C GLY A 109 0.83 -4.08 -2.66
N GLN A 110 0.71 -3.85 -1.36
CA GLN A 110 0.30 -4.89 -0.42
C GLN A 110 -1.13 -5.39 -0.69
N GLN A 111 -2.03 -4.51 -1.10
CA GLN A 111 -3.38 -4.93 -1.48
C GLN A 111 -3.37 -5.72 -2.80
N VAL A 112 -2.50 -5.38 -3.75
CA VAL A 112 -2.33 -6.17 -4.98
C VAL A 112 -1.94 -7.61 -4.64
N ILE A 113 -0.90 -7.79 -3.81
CA ILE A 113 -0.43 -9.11 -3.38
C ILE A 113 -1.56 -9.89 -2.68
N ASP A 114 -2.27 -9.25 -1.75
CA ASP A 114 -3.37 -9.89 -1.01
C ASP A 114 -4.51 -10.33 -1.93
N LEU A 115 -4.91 -9.48 -2.89
CA LEU A 115 -5.98 -9.79 -3.84
C LEU A 115 -5.58 -10.89 -4.82
N VAL A 116 -4.37 -10.83 -5.37
CA VAL A 116 -3.84 -11.85 -6.29
C VAL A 116 -3.75 -13.21 -5.58
N CYS A 117 -3.21 -13.23 -4.37
CA CYS A 117 -3.15 -14.47 -3.59
C CYS A 117 -4.53 -15.04 -3.29
N LYS A 118 -5.51 -14.20 -2.95
CA LYS A 118 -6.87 -14.66 -2.68
C LYS A 118 -7.62 -15.16 -3.93
N ALA A 119 -7.31 -14.57 -5.08
CA ALA A 119 -8.01 -14.90 -6.32
C ALA A 119 -7.43 -16.13 -7.04
N LEU A 120 -6.13 -16.36 -6.91
CA LEU A 120 -5.40 -17.31 -7.77
C LEU A 120 -4.70 -18.45 -7.04
N ILE A 121 -4.65 -18.45 -5.68
CA ILE A 121 -3.82 -19.38 -4.92
C ILE A 121 -4.65 -20.14 -3.90
N ASP A 122 -4.59 -21.46 -4.01
CA ASP A 122 -5.18 -22.40 -3.04
C ASP A 122 -4.13 -22.95 -2.05
N PRO A 123 -4.57 -23.46 -0.88
CA PRO A 123 -3.67 -24.11 0.07
C PRO A 123 -2.93 -25.30 -0.56
N GLY A 124 -1.61 -25.21 -0.63
CA GLY A 124 -0.74 -26.23 -1.22
C GLY A 124 -0.10 -25.81 -2.55
N ASP A 125 -0.55 -24.70 -3.13
CA ASP A 125 0.08 -24.15 -4.35
C ASP A 125 1.48 -23.62 -4.06
N VAL A 126 2.32 -23.62 -5.09
CA VAL A 126 3.72 -23.15 -5.02
C VAL A 126 3.82 -21.75 -5.57
N ILE A 127 4.33 -20.84 -4.75
CA ILE A 127 4.65 -19.47 -5.16
C ILE A 127 6.17 -19.36 -5.35
N VAL A 128 6.58 -18.84 -6.50
CA VAL A 128 7.99 -18.51 -6.76
C VAL A 128 8.19 -17.01 -6.51
N ALA A 129 9.16 -16.67 -5.66
CA ALA A 129 9.50 -15.30 -5.32
C ALA A 129 11.02 -15.11 -5.34
N GLU A 130 11.45 -13.85 -5.49
CA GLU A 130 12.86 -13.52 -5.32
C GLU A 130 13.30 -13.70 -3.87
N GLY A 131 14.53 -14.10 -3.66
CA GLY A 131 15.13 -14.17 -2.33
C GLY A 131 16.29 -13.18 -2.19
N PRO A 132 16.32 -12.44 -1.08
CA PRO A 132 15.37 -12.39 0.04
C PRO A 132 14.14 -11.52 -0.29
N THR A 133 12.99 -11.90 0.29
CA THR A 133 11.75 -11.15 0.15
C THR A 133 11.06 -11.01 1.51
#